data_c64b6c3286e72bc5d1bfc948a5126430
#
_entry.id   c64b6c3286e72bc5d1bfc948a5126430
#
_cell.length_a   1.000
_cell.length_b   1.000
_cell.length_c   1.000
_cell.angle_alpha   90.00
_cell.angle_beta   90.00
_cell.angle_gamma   90.00
#
_symmetry.space_group_name_H-M   'P 1'
#
loop_
_entity.id
_entity.type
_entity.pdbx_description
1 polymer ?
#
loop_
_entity_poly.entity_id
_entity_poly.type
_entity_poly.pdbx_seq_one_letter_code
_entity_poly.pdbx_strand_id
1 'polypeptide(L)'
;YGHLKTGSNDNEIIAFSHSFHGRSMGALSVTGNMAYQTPFGPLIPDIKFAEYNNLDSVKALITDKTCAIILETVQGEGGIYPADKEFLGGLRALCDEHDMLLMLDEIQCGLGRTGSMYAYQQYGVMPDVITTAKALGQGLPVGAFLTRGKANDVLVPGDHGSTYGGNPLAGAAVLKTLEMFKTRDIVKHVNETAPYFEQKLEELVEKHEIVTGRRGRGFMQGITVTVS
;
A
#
# COMPACT_ATOMS: atom_id res chain seq x y z
N TYR A 1 -1.46 16.77 8.59
CA TYR A 1 -0.77 16.28 9.80
C TYR A 1 0.57 16.97 9.97
N GLY A 2 1.44 16.98 8.96
CA GLY A 2 2.74 17.62 9.06
C GLY A 2 2.66 19.07 9.52
N HIS A 3 1.79 19.89 8.94
CA HIS A 3 1.57 21.26 9.37
C HIS A 3 1.11 21.36 10.83
N LEU A 4 0.21 20.52 11.27
CA LEU A 4 -0.25 20.49 12.66
C LEU A 4 0.88 20.08 13.64
N LYS A 5 1.75 19.16 13.20
CA LYS A 5 2.88 18.68 13.98
C LYS A 5 4.00 19.73 14.11
N THR A 6 4.39 20.37 13.01
CA THR A 6 5.58 21.21 12.92
C THR A 6 5.28 22.71 12.94
N GLY A 7 4.02 23.11 12.73
CA GLY A 7 3.63 24.51 12.49
C GLY A 7 4.15 25.08 11.17
N SER A 8 4.69 24.23 10.29
CA SER A 8 5.30 24.59 9.01
C SER A 8 4.67 23.80 7.86
N ASN A 9 4.76 24.32 6.64
CA ASN A 9 4.44 23.61 5.41
C ASN A 9 5.67 22.89 4.81
N ASP A 10 6.83 22.99 5.44
CA ASP A 10 8.07 22.34 5.07
C ASP A 10 8.11 20.94 5.73
N ASN A 11 7.41 20.01 5.14
CA ASN A 11 7.22 18.66 5.68
C ASN A 11 7.68 17.61 4.68
N GLU A 12 8.35 16.59 5.18
CA GLU A 12 8.90 15.50 4.38
C GLU A 12 8.07 14.22 4.51
N ILE A 13 7.97 13.47 3.40
CA ILE A 13 7.37 12.13 3.37
C ILE A 13 8.42 11.15 2.85
N ILE A 14 8.55 10.01 3.53
CA ILE A 14 9.38 8.90 3.04
C ILE A 14 8.46 7.92 2.29
N ALA A 15 8.81 7.66 1.04
CA ALA A 15 8.23 6.62 0.18
C ALA A 15 9.31 5.60 -0.18
N PHE A 16 9.01 4.63 -1.05
CA PHE A 16 9.95 3.55 -1.36
C PHE A 16 10.22 3.42 -2.86
N SER A 17 11.45 3.06 -3.21
CA SER A 17 11.82 2.69 -4.57
C SER A 17 10.92 1.56 -5.08
N HIS A 18 10.62 1.58 -6.37
CA HIS A 18 9.75 0.62 -7.06
C HIS A 18 8.29 0.62 -6.60
N SER A 19 7.86 1.57 -5.75
CA SER A 19 6.46 1.69 -5.34
C SER A 19 5.58 2.24 -6.47
N PHE A 20 4.28 1.97 -6.34
CA PHE A 20 3.25 2.54 -7.20
C PHE A 20 2.02 2.96 -6.37
N HIS A 21 1.77 4.26 -6.29
CA HIS A 21 0.66 4.82 -5.52
C HIS A 21 -0.39 5.52 -6.38
N GLY A 22 -0.16 5.63 -7.68
CA GLY A 22 -1.12 6.21 -8.63
C GLY A 22 -0.50 7.19 -9.62
N ARG A 23 -1.38 7.86 -10.40
CA ARG A 23 -1.02 8.75 -11.50
C ARG A 23 -1.46 10.20 -11.32
N SER A 24 -2.25 10.52 -10.28
CA SER A 24 -2.52 11.91 -9.93
C SER A 24 -1.26 12.56 -9.33
N MET A 25 -1.17 13.88 -9.36
CA MET A 25 0.05 14.62 -8.99
C MET A 25 0.60 14.19 -7.62
N GLY A 26 -0.25 14.14 -6.59
CA GLY A 26 0.18 13.72 -5.25
C GLY A 26 0.62 12.24 -5.18
N ALA A 27 -0.16 11.35 -5.77
CA ALA A 27 0.16 9.91 -5.79
C ALA A 27 1.41 9.62 -6.64
N LEU A 28 1.59 10.35 -7.75
CA LEU A 28 2.77 10.24 -8.60
C LEU A 28 4.04 10.71 -7.88
N SER A 29 3.92 11.76 -7.04
CA SER A 29 5.06 12.28 -6.27
C SER A 29 5.65 11.25 -5.30
N VAL A 30 4.82 10.37 -4.72
CA VAL A 30 5.26 9.29 -3.81
C VAL A 30 5.46 7.95 -4.52
N THR A 31 5.26 7.88 -5.84
CA THR A 31 5.51 6.66 -6.65
C THR A 31 6.97 6.57 -7.01
N GLY A 32 7.69 5.58 -6.48
CA GLY A 32 9.14 5.40 -6.59
C GLY A 32 9.62 4.85 -7.93
N ASN A 33 9.12 5.40 -9.04
CA ASN A 33 9.52 5.03 -10.39
C ASN A 33 9.78 6.28 -11.23
N MET A 34 11.05 6.59 -11.47
CA MET A 34 11.48 7.79 -12.19
C MET A 34 10.94 7.85 -13.62
N ALA A 35 10.76 6.72 -14.29
CA ALA A 35 10.17 6.69 -15.63
C ALA A 35 8.73 7.20 -15.67
N TYR A 36 8.01 7.03 -14.56
CA TYR A 36 6.65 7.58 -14.43
C TYR A 36 6.63 9.06 -14.04
N GLN A 37 7.60 9.50 -13.27
CA GLN A 37 7.68 10.87 -12.75
C GLN A 37 8.20 11.88 -13.76
N THR A 38 9.28 11.53 -14.48
CA THR A 38 10.04 12.45 -15.34
C THR A 38 9.19 13.24 -16.36
N PRO A 39 8.17 12.65 -17.02
CA PRO A 39 7.36 13.41 -17.98
C PRO A 39 6.43 14.46 -17.36
N PHE A 40 6.23 14.47 -16.03
CA PHE A 40 5.17 15.24 -15.36
C PHE A 40 5.69 16.22 -14.30
N GLY A 41 6.99 16.51 -14.30
CA GLY A 41 7.57 17.46 -13.35
C GLY A 41 7.14 18.92 -13.62
N PRO A 42 7.20 19.81 -12.61
CA PRO A 42 7.62 19.53 -11.24
C PRO A 42 6.56 18.80 -10.42
N LEU A 43 6.97 17.86 -9.60
CA LEU A 43 6.11 17.14 -8.66
C LEU A 43 6.11 17.82 -7.27
N ILE A 44 5.33 17.29 -6.32
CA ILE A 44 5.34 17.78 -4.94
C ILE A 44 6.74 17.55 -4.36
N PRO A 45 7.38 18.60 -3.80
CA PRO A 45 8.72 18.50 -3.24
C PRO A 45 8.75 17.70 -1.93
N ASP A 46 9.96 17.49 -1.42
CA ASP A 46 10.26 16.93 -0.09
C ASP A 46 9.77 15.49 0.10
N ILE A 47 9.70 14.73 -1.00
CA ILE A 47 9.51 13.29 -0.98
C ILE A 47 10.88 12.61 -1.09
N LYS A 48 11.19 11.75 -0.11
CA LYS A 48 12.42 10.96 -0.05
C LYS A 48 12.12 9.50 -0.33
N PHE A 49 13.00 8.81 -1.05
CA PHE A 49 12.82 7.41 -1.41
C PHE A 49 13.84 6.54 -0.68
N ALA A 50 13.34 5.62 0.16
CA ALA A 50 14.13 4.59 0.81
C ALA A 50 14.11 3.29 0.00
N GLU A 51 15.03 2.38 0.31
CA GLU A 51 15.01 1.01 -0.19
C GLU A 51 13.96 0.18 0.54
N TYR A 52 13.15 -0.57 -0.19
CA TYR A 52 12.15 -1.45 0.38
C TYR A 52 12.80 -2.64 1.09
N ASN A 53 12.27 -3.04 2.26
CA ASN A 53 12.84 -4.03 3.16
C ASN A 53 14.23 -3.68 3.74
N ASN A 54 14.61 -2.41 3.72
CA ASN A 54 15.85 -1.91 4.32
C ASN A 54 15.54 -0.82 5.35
N LEU A 55 15.46 -1.18 6.64
CA LEU A 55 15.13 -0.25 7.72
C LEU A 55 16.20 0.81 7.94
N ASP A 56 17.47 0.49 7.69
CA ASP A 56 18.57 1.45 7.87
C ASP A 56 18.55 2.53 6.79
N SER A 57 18.11 2.20 5.57
CA SER A 57 17.83 3.18 4.52
C SER A 57 16.76 4.19 4.96
N VAL A 58 15.73 3.74 5.68
CA VAL A 58 14.67 4.62 6.21
C VAL A 58 15.21 5.52 7.32
N LYS A 59 15.93 4.96 8.30
CA LYS A 59 16.52 5.72 9.42
C LYS A 59 17.43 6.84 8.93
N ALA A 60 18.21 6.61 7.87
CA ALA A 60 19.11 7.60 7.29
C ALA A 60 18.39 8.81 6.67
N LEU A 61 17.09 8.68 6.35
CA LEU A 61 16.29 9.73 5.71
C LEU A 61 15.41 10.50 6.70
N ILE A 62 15.21 10.01 7.92
CA ILE A 62 14.37 10.66 8.94
C ILE A 62 15.04 11.96 9.40
N THR A 63 14.24 13.01 9.44
CA THR A 63 14.60 14.31 10.04
C THR A 63 13.46 14.80 10.94
N ASP A 64 13.64 15.90 11.61
CA ASP A 64 12.60 16.60 12.39
C ASP A 64 11.41 17.10 11.53
N LYS A 65 11.59 17.18 10.21
CA LYS A 65 10.55 17.53 9.23
C LYS A 65 9.76 16.33 8.73
N THR A 66 10.24 15.10 8.94
CA THR A 66 9.57 13.91 8.45
C THR A 66 8.25 13.70 9.20
N CYS A 67 7.14 13.68 8.47
CA CYS A 67 5.80 13.60 9.05
C CYS A 67 5.07 12.30 8.74
N ALA A 68 5.50 11.55 7.73
CA ALA A 68 4.85 10.31 7.34
C ALA A 68 5.80 9.38 6.58
N ILE A 69 5.48 8.09 6.66
CA ILE A 69 6.03 7.03 5.80
C ILE A 69 4.86 6.40 5.04
N ILE A 70 4.98 6.27 3.72
CA ILE A 70 3.98 5.61 2.87
C ILE A 70 4.60 4.42 2.13
N LEU A 71 3.92 3.26 2.17
CA LEU A 71 4.34 2.07 1.43
C LEU A 71 3.16 1.16 1.10
N GLU A 72 3.36 0.27 0.14
CA GLU A 72 2.51 -0.89 -0.10
C GLU A 72 2.95 -2.02 0.86
N THR A 73 2.00 -2.71 1.50
CA THR A 73 2.32 -3.90 2.33
C THR A 73 2.89 -5.04 1.46
N VAL A 74 2.47 -5.10 0.19
CA VAL A 74 3.09 -5.90 -0.87
C VAL A 74 3.22 -4.99 -2.09
N GLN A 75 4.43 -4.68 -2.52
CA GLN A 75 4.63 -3.91 -3.75
C GLN A 75 4.10 -4.68 -4.95
N GLY A 76 3.11 -4.11 -5.64
CA GLY A 76 2.47 -4.76 -6.78
C GLY A 76 3.23 -4.54 -8.08
N GLU A 77 3.21 -3.33 -8.58
CA GLU A 77 3.86 -2.94 -9.84
C GLU A 77 5.39 -3.09 -9.78
N GLY A 78 5.97 -3.02 -8.60
CA GLY A 78 7.40 -3.25 -8.37
C GLY A 78 7.85 -4.70 -8.57
N GLY A 79 6.92 -5.64 -8.76
CA GLY A 79 7.22 -7.05 -9.04
C GLY A 79 6.83 -8.04 -7.95
N ILE A 80 5.79 -7.76 -7.19
CA ILE A 80 5.21 -8.60 -6.14
C ILE A 80 6.23 -8.87 -5.01
N TYR A 81 6.64 -7.81 -4.33
CA TYR A 81 7.54 -7.90 -3.17
C TYR A 81 6.77 -7.68 -1.87
N PRO A 82 6.55 -8.72 -1.04
CA PRO A 82 6.00 -8.55 0.30
C PRO A 82 6.98 -7.81 1.22
N ALA A 83 6.45 -7.01 2.13
CA ALA A 83 7.25 -6.49 3.24
C ALA A 83 7.71 -7.63 4.15
N ASP A 84 8.92 -7.53 4.68
CA ASP A 84 9.37 -8.40 5.76
C ASP A 84 8.68 -7.99 7.07
N LYS A 85 8.44 -8.98 7.95
CA LYS A 85 7.73 -8.73 9.20
C LYS A 85 8.50 -7.78 10.11
N GLU A 86 9.79 -7.97 10.21
CA GLU A 86 10.71 -7.14 10.98
C GLU A 86 10.79 -5.72 10.41
N PHE A 87 10.77 -5.59 9.09
CA PHE A 87 10.76 -4.30 8.42
C PHE A 87 9.50 -3.49 8.73
N LEU A 88 8.31 -4.08 8.53
CA LEU A 88 7.06 -3.37 8.78
C LEU A 88 6.87 -3.06 10.28
N GLY A 89 7.28 -3.97 11.17
CA GLY A 89 7.32 -3.73 12.61
C GLY A 89 8.27 -2.61 12.99
N GLY A 90 9.45 -2.56 12.40
CA GLY A 90 10.44 -1.50 12.58
C GLY A 90 9.93 -0.13 12.08
N LEU A 91 9.23 -0.08 10.94
CA LEU A 91 8.59 1.15 10.47
C LEU A 91 7.55 1.68 11.44
N ARG A 92 6.73 0.79 12.03
CA ARG A 92 5.77 1.21 13.06
C ARG A 92 6.47 1.80 14.27
N ALA A 93 7.52 1.14 14.75
CA ALA A 93 8.29 1.64 15.90
C ALA A 93 8.92 3.02 15.62
N LEU A 94 9.52 3.21 14.44
CA LEU A 94 10.07 4.52 14.03
C LEU A 94 8.97 5.59 13.94
N CYS A 95 7.81 5.26 13.39
CA CYS A 95 6.70 6.19 13.32
C CYS A 95 6.14 6.57 14.70
N ASP A 96 6.18 5.66 15.67
CA ASP A 96 5.79 5.95 17.04
C ASP A 96 6.84 6.81 17.76
N GLU A 97 8.13 6.50 17.60
CA GLU A 97 9.26 7.21 18.19
C GLU A 97 9.35 8.65 17.71
N HIS A 98 9.18 8.89 16.41
CA HIS A 98 9.33 10.21 15.77
C HIS A 98 8.00 10.93 15.54
N ASP A 99 6.90 10.43 16.09
CA ASP A 99 5.55 10.98 15.88
C ASP A 99 5.24 11.20 14.39
N MET A 100 5.45 10.17 13.56
CA MET A 100 5.12 10.15 12.14
C MET A 100 3.89 9.30 11.88
N LEU A 101 3.18 9.54 10.77
CA LEU A 101 2.12 8.66 10.29
C LEU A 101 2.71 7.45 9.56
N LEU A 102 2.25 6.24 9.88
CA LEU A 102 2.42 5.07 9.04
C LEU A 102 1.22 4.93 8.13
N MET A 103 1.43 5.11 6.83
CA MET A 103 0.40 5.04 5.80
C MET A 103 0.63 3.80 4.93
N LEU A 104 -0.34 2.88 4.90
CA LEU A 104 -0.26 1.66 4.11
C LEU A 104 -1.21 1.73 2.91
N ASP A 105 -0.64 1.54 1.73
CA ASP A 105 -1.39 1.41 0.50
C ASP A 105 -1.85 -0.04 0.32
N GLU A 106 -3.12 -0.26 0.58
CA GLU A 106 -3.78 -1.57 0.49
C GLU A 106 -4.66 -1.69 -0.78
N ILE A 107 -4.44 -0.80 -1.77
CA ILE A 107 -5.25 -0.74 -3.00
C ILE A 107 -5.13 -2.03 -3.81
N GLN A 108 -3.94 -2.64 -3.85
CA GLN A 108 -3.73 -3.88 -4.60
C GLN A 108 -3.66 -5.12 -3.69
N CYS A 109 -3.01 -5.03 -2.54
CA CYS A 109 -2.79 -6.15 -1.64
C CYS A 109 -3.93 -6.40 -0.65
N GLY A 110 -4.85 -5.45 -0.48
CA GLY A 110 -6.01 -5.56 0.40
C GLY A 110 -7.18 -6.33 -0.20
N LEU A 111 -8.32 -6.23 0.46
CA LEU A 111 -9.59 -6.85 0.07
C LEU A 111 -9.46 -8.33 -0.24
N GLY A 112 -8.90 -9.09 0.70
CA GLY A 112 -8.82 -10.55 0.64
C GLY A 112 -7.69 -11.10 -0.24
N ARG A 113 -7.06 -10.27 -1.10
CA ARG A 113 -6.11 -10.71 -2.12
C ARG A 113 -4.95 -11.54 -1.56
N THR A 114 -4.46 -11.19 -0.39
CA THR A 114 -3.31 -11.82 0.27
C THR A 114 -3.69 -12.82 1.37
N GLY A 115 -4.99 -13.11 1.57
CA GLY A 115 -5.47 -14.05 2.59
C GLY A 115 -5.91 -13.41 3.91
N SER A 116 -6.02 -12.09 3.96
CA SER A 116 -6.67 -11.32 5.03
C SER A 116 -7.46 -10.17 4.42
N MET A 117 -8.38 -9.55 5.15
CA MET A 117 -9.15 -8.41 4.61
C MET A 117 -8.23 -7.32 4.12
N TYR A 118 -7.19 -6.99 4.91
CA TYR A 118 -6.07 -6.12 4.54
C TYR A 118 -4.76 -6.82 4.87
N ALA A 119 -3.74 -6.69 4.00
CA ALA A 119 -2.49 -7.43 4.11
C ALA A 119 -1.75 -7.14 5.43
N TYR A 120 -1.78 -5.90 5.92
CA TYR A 120 -1.12 -5.50 7.16
C TYR A 120 -1.55 -6.32 8.39
N GLN A 121 -2.77 -6.89 8.37
CA GLN A 121 -3.29 -7.69 9.49
C GLN A 121 -2.45 -8.95 9.77
N GLN A 122 -1.75 -9.45 8.75
CA GLN A 122 -0.86 -10.61 8.88
C GLN A 122 0.46 -10.29 9.60
N TYR A 123 0.77 -9.02 9.77
CA TYR A 123 2.02 -8.53 10.36
C TYR A 123 1.89 -8.16 11.84
N GLY A 124 0.66 -8.04 12.34
CA GLY A 124 0.39 -7.56 13.69
C GLY A 124 0.72 -6.07 13.88
N VAL A 125 0.83 -5.33 12.78
CA VAL A 125 1.08 -3.89 12.77
C VAL A 125 -0.23 -3.15 12.54
N MET A 126 -0.42 -2.01 13.20
CA MET A 126 -1.59 -1.17 13.00
C MET A 126 -1.15 0.18 12.39
N PRO A 127 -1.54 0.48 11.14
CA PRO A 127 -1.24 1.76 10.50
C PRO A 127 -2.12 2.89 11.04
N ASP A 128 -1.70 4.13 10.80
CA ASP A 128 -2.51 5.33 11.08
C ASP A 128 -3.47 5.64 9.92
N VAL A 129 -3.06 5.30 8.69
CA VAL A 129 -3.84 5.50 7.47
C VAL A 129 -3.73 4.26 6.58
N ILE A 130 -4.84 3.83 5.98
CA ILE A 130 -4.83 2.91 4.84
C ILE A 130 -5.57 3.50 3.65
N THR A 131 -5.10 3.20 2.45
CA THR A 131 -5.82 3.49 1.21
C THR A 131 -6.39 2.21 0.61
N THR A 132 -7.58 2.27 0.02
CA THR A 132 -8.25 1.13 -0.59
C THR A 132 -9.03 1.55 -1.84
N ALA A 133 -9.04 0.72 -2.87
CA ALA A 133 -9.74 0.95 -4.14
C ALA A 133 -9.91 -0.38 -4.89
N LYS A 134 -9.81 -0.38 -6.22
CA LYS A 134 -9.85 -1.57 -7.10
C LYS A 134 -11.01 -2.51 -6.75
N ALA A 135 -10.70 -3.62 -6.06
CA ALA A 135 -11.70 -4.62 -5.65
C ALA A 135 -12.79 -4.05 -4.72
N LEU A 136 -12.61 -2.88 -4.13
CA LEU A 136 -13.62 -2.22 -3.29
C LEU A 136 -14.91 -1.94 -4.07
N GLY A 137 -14.80 -1.49 -5.31
CA GLY A 137 -15.93 -1.12 -6.17
C GLY A 137 -16.39 -2.22 -7.13
N GLN A 138 -15.66 -3.35 -7.23
CA GLN A 138 -15.98 -4.46 -8.15
C GLN A 138 -16.24 -3.99 -9.60
N GLY A 139 -15.42 -3.08 -10.09
CA GLY A 139 -15.53 -2.51 -11.44
C GLY A 139 -16.11 -1.09 -11.48
N LEU A 140 -16.74 -0.61 -10.42
CA LEU A 140 -17.11 0.81 -10.31
C LEU A 140 -15.91 1.62 -9.76
N PRO A 141 -15.64 2.81 -10.34
CA PRO A 141 -14.56 3.67 -9.87
C PRO A 141 -14.88 4.20 -8.45
N VAL A 142 -14.14 3.72 -7.48
CA VAL A 142 -14.22 4.18 -6.09
C VAL A 142 -12.89 3.95 -5.40
N GLY A 143 -12.51 4.89 -4.55
CA GLY A 143 -11.41 4.79 -3.63
C GLY A 143 -11.80 5.37 -2.29
N ALA A 144 -11.15 4.89 -1.25
CA ALA A 144 -11.32 5.40 0.10
C ALA A 144 -9.97 5.41 0.82
N PHE A 145 -9.85 6.28 1.80
CA PHE A 145 -8.81 6.16 2.81
C PHE A 145 -9.46 6.11 4.20
N LEU A 146 -8.87 5.36 5.07
CA LEU A 146 -9.34 5.18 6.43
C LEU A 146 -8.24 5.69 7.37
N THR A 147 -8.65 6.42 8.40
CA THR A 147 -7.75 7.00 9.39
C THR A 147 -8.04 6.45 10.77
N ARG A 148 -7.05 6.52 11.66
CA ARG A 148 -7.23 6.23 13.09
C ARG A 148 -6.28 7.06 13.95
N GLY A 149 -6.63 7.12 15.26
CA GLY A 149 -5.77 7.76 16.26
C GLY A 149 -5.43 9.19 15.88
N LYS A 150 -4.17 9.53 15.86
CA LYS A 150 -3.66 10.88 15.57
C LYS A 150 -3.96 11.39 14.15
N ALA A 151 -4.40 10.54 13.24
CA ALA A 151 -4.80 10.94 11.90
C ALA A 151 -6.30 11.29 11.75
N ASN A 152 -7.15 11.01 12.76
CA ASN A 152 -8.60 11.16 12.62
C ASN A 152 -9.07 12.61 12.47
N ASP A 153 -8.50 13.52 13.24
CA ASP A 153 -8.99 14.90 13.34
C ASP A 153 -8.12 15.88 12.52
N VAL A 154 -7.35 15.35 11.55
CA VAL A 154 -6.46 16.16 10.71
C VAL A 154 -7.25 16.93 9.66
N LEU A 155 -8.28 16.32 9.09
CA LEU A 155 -9.17 16.95 8.11
C LEU A 155 -10.47 17.36 8.78
N VAL A 156 -10.83 18.62 8.64
CA VAL A 156 -12.09 19.17 9.14
C VAL A 156 -13.04 19.51 7.98
N PRO A 157 -14.34 19.68 8.24
CA PRO A 157 -15.28 20.08 7.19
C PRO A 157 -14.80 21.34 6.44
N GLY A 158 -14.68 21.21 5.12
CA GLY A 158 -14.19 22.27 4.22
C GLY A 158 -12.77 22.07 3.70
N ASP A 159 -11.95 21.22 4.30
CA ASP A 159 -10.56 21.00 3.86
C ASP A 159 -10.47 20.17 2.59
N HIS A 160 -11.44 19.33 2.34
CA HIS A 160 -11.46 18.44 1.18
C HIS A 160 -12.88 18.31 0.61
N GLY A 161 -12.96 18.13 -0.70
CA GLY A 161 -14.22 17.90 -1.38
C GLY A 161 -14.07 17.08 -2.66
N SER A 162 -15.14 16.41 -3.05
CA SER A 162 -15.22 15.66 -4.30
C SER A 162 -16.65 15.71 -4.83
N THR A 163 -16.83 16.13 -6.09
CA THR A 163 -18.15 16.22 -6.70
C THR A 163 -18.88 14.87 -6.73
N TYR A 164 -18.16 13.79 -7.02
CA TYR A 164 -18.73 12.44 -7.14
C TYR A 164 -18.34 11.51 -5.99
N GLY A 165 -17.57 11.98 -5.02
CA GLY A 165 -17.17 11.19 -3.85
C GLY A 165 -18.38 10.78 -3.02
N GLY A 166 -18.46 9.51 -2.63
CA GLY A 166 -19.54 8.98 -1.82
C GLY A 166 -20.90 8.92 -2.53
N ASN A 167 -20.94 8.93 -3.88
CA ASN A 167 -22.20 8.85 -4.61
C ASN A 167 -22.94 7.52 -4.30
N PRO A 168 -24.29 7.51 -4.34
CA PRO A 168 -25.10 6.36 -3.94
C PRO A 168 -24.81 5.08 -4.71
N LEU A 169 -24.46 5.16 -6.00
CA LEU A 169 -24.16 3.99 -6.83
C LEU A 169 -22.86 3.31 -6.36
N ALA A 170 -21.79 4.09 -6.20
CA ALA A 170 -20.52 3.57 -5.67
C ALA A 170 -20.69 3.05 -4.24
N GLY A 171 -21.43 3.78 -3.39
CA GLY A 171 -21.76 3.35 -2.03
C GLY A 171 -22.48 2.00 -1.98
N ALA A 172 -23.48 1.80 -2.83
CA ALA A 172 -24.22 0.52 -2.93
C ALA A 172 -23.29 -0.63 -3.37
N ALA A 173 -22.39 -0.40 -4.34
CA ALA A 173 -21.42 -1.40 -4.77
C ALA A 173 -20.44 -1.77 -3.64
N VAL A 174 -19.92 -0.79 -2.92
CA VAL A 174 -19.03 -1.02 -1.78
C VAL A 174 -19.73 -1.82 -0.69
N LEU A 175 -20.95 -1.42 -0.30
CA LEU A 175 -21.75 -2.15 0.68
C LEU A 175 -21.96 -3.60 0.27
N LYS A 176 -22.31 -3.84 -1.00
CA LYS A 176 -22.51 -5.20 -1.51
C LYS A 176 -21.21 -6.00 -1.53
N THR A 177 -20.10 -5.37 -1.87
CA THR A 177 -18.78 -6.00 -1.83
C THR A 177 -18.46 -6.47 -0.39
N LEU A 178 -18.60 -5.59 0.59
CA LEU A 178 -18.33 -5.93 2.00
C LEU A 178 -19.28 -7.01 2.54
N GLU A 179 -20.56 -6.97 2.15
CA GLU A 179 -21.53 -8.03 2.47
C GLU A 179 -21.07 -9.38 1.90
N MET A 180 -20.62 -9.41 0.63
CA MET A 180 -20.13 -10.64 0.00
C MET A 180 -18.89 -11.19 0.68
N PHE A 181 -17.96 -10.35 1.13
CA PHE A 181 -16.82 -10.79 1.92
C PHE A 181 -17.25 -11.51 3.19
N LYS A 182 -18.28 -10.99 3.87
CA LYS A 182 -18.83 -11.57 5.09
C LYS A 182 -19.65 -12.84 4.86
N THR A 183 -20.48 -12.86 3.80
CA THR A 183 -21.46 -13.95 3.58
C THR A 183 -20.91 -15.12 2.76
N ARG A 184 -19.83 -14.91 2.00
CA ARG A 184 -19.22 -15.94 1.14
C ARG A 184 -17.85 -16.41 1.62
N ASP A 185 -17.43 -15.99 2.82
CA ASP A 185 -16.13 -16.36 3.41
C ASP A 185 -14.93 -16.21 2.42
N ILE A 186 -14.91 -15.08 1.66
CA ILE A 186 -13.95 -14.90 0.57
C ILE A 186 -12.51 -15.03 1.05
N VAL A 187 -12.17 -14.49 2.23
CA VAL A 187 -10.84 -14.60 2.81
C VAL A 187 -10.48 -16.06 3.11
N LYS A 188 -11.44 -16.84 3.63
CA LYS A 188 -11.27 -18.27 3.87
C LYS A 188 -11.00 -19.01 2.56
N HIS A 189 -11.80 -18.73 1.52
CA HIS A 189 -11.60 -19.33 0.19
C HIS A 189 -10.20 -19.02 -0.37
N VAL A 190 -9.70 -17.80 -0.23
CA VAL A 190 -8.34 -17.45 -0.65
C VAL A 190 -7.32 -18.30 0.11
N ASN A 191 -7.43 -18.41 1.43
CA ASN A 191 -6.49 -19.19 2.25
C ASN A 191 -6.53 -20.70 1.96
N GLU A 192 -7.69 -21.23 1.60
CA GLU A 192 -7.83 -22.66 1.24
C GLU A 192 -7.29 -22.96 -0.16
N THR A 193 -7.39 -21.99 -1.09
CA THR A 193 -7.01 -22.18 -2.49
C THR A 193 -5.58 -21.73 -2.81
N ALA A 194 -5.06 -20.74 -2.08
CA ALA A 194 -3.73 -20.20 -2.33
C ALA A 194 -2.60 -21.25 -2.28
N PRO A 195 -2.59 -22.23 -1.34
CA PRO A 195 -1.56 -23.26 -1.32
C PRO A 195 -1.50 -24.10 -2.61
N TYR A 196 -2.66 -24.41 -3.21
CA TYR A 196 -2.72 -25.09 -4.51
C TYR A 196 -2.11 -24.23 -5.63
N PHE A 197 -2.46 -22.95 -5.65
CA PHE A 197 -1.92 -22.00 -6.64
C PHE A 197 -0.40 -21.85 -6.48
N GLU A 198 0.08 -21.72 -5.26
CA GLU A 198 1.50 -21.64 -4.93
C GLU A 198 2.25 -22.89 -5.37
N GLN A 199 1.72 -24.08 -5.07
CA GLN A 199 2.28 -25.34 -5.55
C GLN A 199 2.41 -25.39 -7.06
N LYS A 200 1.38 -24.93 -7.82
CA LYS A 200 1.44 -24.90 -9.28
C LYS A 200 2.50 -23.94 -9.82
N LEU A 201 2.76 -22.85 -9.13
CA LEU A 201 3.83 -21.94 -9.50
C LEU A 201 5.22 -22.53 -9.17
N GLU A 202 5.38 -23.25 -8.04
CA GLU A 202 6.61 -23.98 -7.73
C GLU A 202 6.91 -25.08 -8.77
N GLU A 203 5.89 -25.82 -9.21
CA GLU A 203 6.04 -26.79 -10.29
C GLU A 203 6.56 -26.15 -11.59
N LEU A 204 6.20 -24.87 -11.88
CA LEU A 204 6.75 -24.15 -13.02
C LEU A 204 8.24 -23.80 -12.83
N VAL A 205 8.62 -23.38 -11.61
CA VAL A 205 10.03 -23.13 -11.27
C VAL A 205 10.87 -24.39 -11.45
N GLU A 206 10.36 -25.54 -10.99
CA GLU A 206 11.07 -26.82 -11.12
C GLU A 206 11.18 -27.34 -12.57
N LYS A 207 10.16 -27.07 -13.40
CA LYS A 207 10.05 -27.64 -14.77
C LYS A 207 10.70 -26.79 -15.84
N HIS A 208 10.92 -25.51 -15.60
CA HIS A 208 11.33 -24.57 -16.63
C HIS A 208 12.53 -23.72 -16.17
N GLU A 209 13.69 -23.92 -16.73
CA GLU A 209 14.93 -23.18 -16.41
C GLU A 209 14.77 -21.65 -16.56
N ILE A 210 13.88 -21.19 -17.45
CA ILE A 210 13.59 -19.78 -17.61
C ILE A 210 12.85 -19.17 -16.40
N VAL A 211 12.18 -19.99 -15.57
CA VAL A 211 11.45 -19.56 -14.38
C VAL A 211 12.36 -19.77 -13.17
N THR A 212 12.90 -18.69 -12.63
CA THR A 212 13.97 -18.75 -11.62
C THR A 212 13.49 -18.59 -10.18
N GLY A 213 12.20 -18.28 -9.96
CA GLY A 213 11.65 -18.16 -8.61
C GLY A 213 10.19 -17.73 -8.59
N ARG A 214 9.62 -17.84 -7.42
CA ARG A 214 8.26 -17.38 -7.08
C ARG A 214 8.30 -16.49 -5.84
N ARG A 215 7.39 -15.53 -5.76
CA ARG A 215 7.16 -14.71 -4.56
C ARG A 215 5.72 -14.22 -4.49
N GLY A 216 5.27 -13.84 -3.32
CA GLY A 216 3.92 -13.31 -3.11
C GLY A 216 3.22 -13.89 -1.90
N ARG A 217 1.93 -13.55 -1.77
CA ARG A 217 1.03 -14.02 -0.71
C ARG A 217 -0.39 -14.21 -1.26
N GLY A 218 -1.05 -15.28 -0.86
CA GLY A 218 -2.43 -15.55 -1.29
C GLY A 218 -2.55 -15.63 -2.81
N PHE A 219 -3.42 -14.84 -3.40
CA PHE A 219 -3.58 -14.73 -4.85
C PHE A 219 -2.74 -13.61 -5.49
N MET A 220 -1.95 -12.91 -4.71
CA MET A 220 -1.00 -11.91 -5.21
C MET A 220 0.37 -12.58 -5.37
N GLN A 221 0.60 -13.19 -6.51
CA GLN A 221 1.78 -14.01 -6.82
C GLN A 221 2.52 -13.46 -8.03
N GLY A 222 3.83 -13.65 -8.04
CA GLY A 222 4.72 -13.34 -9.15
C GLY A 222 5.74 -14.45 -9.37
N ILE A 223 6.12 -14.66 -10.61
CA ILE A 223 7.26 -15.51 -10.98
C ILE A 223 8.39 -14.63 -11.51
N THR A 224 9.62 -15.05 -11.26
CA THR A 224 10.81 -14.43 -11.85
C THR A 224 11.21 -15.22 -13.08
N VAL A 225 11.45 -14.52 -14.17
CA VAL A 225 11.93 -15.14 -15.41
C VAL A 225 13.26 -14.54 -15.81
N THR A 226 14.15 -15.37 -16.37
CA THR A 226 15.38 -14.90 -17.01
C THR A 226 15.03 -14.39 -18.39
N VAL A 227 15.32 -13.11 -18.66
CA VAL A 227 15.23 -12.54 -20.03
C VAL A 227 16.60 -12.71 -20.65
N SER A 228 16.66 -13.48 -21.74
CA SER A 228 17.87 -13.64 -22.56
C SER A 228 18.15 -12.42 -23.42
#